data_bbfe138a58dc6acf22e9aecf3006bc9b
#
_entry.id   bbfe138a58dc6acf22e9aecf3006bc9b
#
_cell.length_a   1.000
_cell.length_b   1.000
_cell.length_c   1.000
_cell.angle_alpha   90.00
_cell.angle_beta   90.00
_cell.angle_gamma   90.00
#
_symmetry.space_group_name_H-M   'P 1'
#
loop_
_entity.id
_entity.type
_entity.pdbx_description
1 polymer ?
#
loop_
_entity_poly.entity_id
_entity_poly.type
_entity_poly.pdbx_seq_one_letter_code
_entity_poly.pdbx_strand_id
1 'polypeptide(L)'
;MKRTKVFYNVLILLAALLLTACQDQKDIPEVSSTEKNLVLSDHISNQKVMSICEDKYGQIWIGTFRGLNKYDGNQYHQYYCVDDSLGLPDNHITDIYRDSHNRLWVATVYGVCLYQANGNFNRVSINGSNKNIEKILEDKEGRIFFLTMTDLYQYDENTNTAIIKLSKMVEKNCYNYSCHIDRKDVMWIVTSYSVKGYRTQDLKLIVQCPVQSHPIASFLLDGHQLYISGYNGMQLFDTDTRKWGGSSCSIARLANPQRHGQLHPSVWRKRQPSA
;
A
#
# COMPACT_ATOMS: atom_id res chain seq x y z
N MET A 1 -20.92 46.32 38.22
CA MET A 1 -20.69 44.96 38.76
C MET A 1 -21.25 43.78 37.97
N LYS A 2 -22.34 43.90 37.16
CA LYS A 2 -22.87 42.75 36.39
C LYS A 2 -22.08 42.42 35.10
N ARG A 3 -21.41 43.38 34.43
CA ARG A 3 -20.67 43.17 33.18
C ARG A 3 -19.33 42.45 33.36
N THR A 4 -18.65 42.60 34.48
CA THR A 4 -17.40 41.95 34.80
C THR A 4 -17.57 40.46 35.07
N LYS A 5 -18.66 40.00 35.69
CA LYS A 5 -18.96 38.58 35.93
C LYS A 5 -19.24 37.80 34.63
N VAL A 6 -19.90 38.44 33.64
CA VAL A 6 -20.17 37.81 32.34
C VAL A 6 -18.86 37.61 31.56
N PHE A 7 -17.95 38.59 31.60
CA PHE A 7 -16.64 38.50 30.95
C PHE A 7 -15.76 37.36 31.53
N TYR A 8 -15.78 37.21 32.86
CA TYR A 8 -15.06 36.16 33.56
C TYR A 8 -15.60 34.77 33.22
N ASN A 9 -16.92 34.61 33.16
CA ASN A 9 -17.56 33.33 32.80
C ASN A 9 -17.30 32.94 31.34
N VAL A 10 -17.28 33.92 30.42
CA VAL A 10 -16.95 33.69 28.99
C VAL A 10 -15.48 33.31 28.84
N LEU A 11 -14.57 33.93 29.61
CA LEU A 11 -13.13 33.58 29.60
C LEU A 11 -12.85 32.18 30.15
N ILE A 12 -13.58 31.79 31.22
CA ILE A 12 -13.49 30.42 31.78
C ILE A 12 -14.05 29.38 30.79
N LEU A 13 -15.16 29.70 30.09
CA LEU A 13 -15.72 28.80 29.07
C LEU A 13 -14.78 28.66 27.87
N LEU A 14 -14.13 29.73 27.42
CA LEU A 14 -13.13 29.70 26.36
C LEU A 14 -11.87 28.93 26.78
N ALA A 15 -11.40 29.10 28.02
CA ALA A 15 -10.29 28.34 28.56
C ALA A 15 -10.61 26.84 28.70
N ALA A 16 -11.86 26.50 29.10
CA ALA A 16 -12.32 25.12 29.17
C ALA A 16 -12.43 24.49 27.76
N LEU A 17 -12.90 25.24 26.75
CA LEU A 17 -12.95 24.82 25.34
C LEU A 17 -11.55 24.63 24.75
N LEU A 18 -10.55 25.45 25.13
CA LEU A 18 -9.15 25.30 24.72
C LEU A 18 -8.47 24.09 25.38
N LEU A 19 -8.87 23.77 26.63
CA LEU A 19 -8.35 22.59 27.32
C LEU A 19 -8.96 21.28 26.81
N THR A 20 -10.18 21.28 26.27
CA THR A 20 -10.79 20.10 25.64
C THR A 20 -10.31 19.91 24.21
N ALA A 21 -9.82 20.94 23.52
CA ALA A 21 -9.24 20.82 22.17
C ALA A 21 -7.84 20.20 22.16
N CYS A 22 -7.20 20.03 23.31
CA CYS A 22 -5.89 19.34 23.45
C CYS A 22 -6.01 17.88 23.89
N GLN A 23 -7.19 17.28 23.94
CA GLN A 23 -7.39 15.90 24.40
C GLN A 23 -7.60 14.85 23.31
N ASP A 24 -7.37 15.18 22.03
CA ASP A 24 -7.19 14.16 21.01
C ASP A 24 -5.73 13.72 20.89
N GLN A 25 -5.06 13.53 22.05
CA GLN A 25 -3.88 12.69 22.08
C GLN A 25 -4.42 11.25 21.96
N LYS A 26 -4.46 10.73 20.73
CA LYS A 26 -4.73 9.31 20.45
C LYS A 26 -3.86 8.52 21.41
N ASP A 27 -4.44 7.64 22.22
CA ASP A 27 -3.71 6.76 23.14
C ASP A 27 -2.79 5.87 22.30
N ILE A 28 -1.55 6.33 22.12
CA ILE A 28 -0.49 5.55 21.49
C ILE A 28 -0.11 4.49 22.52
N PRO A 29 -0.28 3.19 22.21
CA PRO A 29 0.10 2.16 23.15
C PRO A 29 1.60 2.28 23.44
N GLU A 30 1.94 2.38 24.74
CA GLU A 30 3.35 2.32 25.16
C GLU A 30 3.96 1.00 24.70
N VAL A 31 5.11 1.10 24.03
CA VAL A 31 5.88 -0.07 23.60
C VAL A 31 6.35 -0.80 24.84
N SER A 32 5.80 -1.98 25.08
CA SER A 32 6.23 -2.86 26.17
C SER A 32 7.71 -3.22 25.95
N SER A 33 8.54 -3.05 26.99
CA SER A 33 9.98 -3.40 26.99
C SER A 33 10.28 -4.90 26.77
N THR A 34 9.25 -5.71 26.51
CA THR A 34 9.33 -7.15 26.25
C THR A 34 9.35 -7.53 24.76
N GLU A 35 9.35 -6.56 23.84
CA GLU A 35 9.45 -6.84 22.40
C GLU A 35 10.87 -7.32 22.05
N LYS A 36 11.05 -8.63 21.97
CA LYS A 36 12.36 -9.30 21.71
C LYS A 36 13.01 -8.92 20.37
N ASN A 37 12.26 -8.29 19.46
CA ASN A 37 12.64 -8.10 18.06
C ASN A 37 12.69 -6.63 17.66
N LEU A 38 12.58 -5.73 18.65
CA LEU A 38 12.55 -4.30 18.44
C LEU A 38 13.95 -3.69 18.62
N VAL A 39 14.39 -2.95 17.61
CA VAL A 39 15.59 -2.11 17.64
C VAL A 39 15.18 -0.65 17.48
N LEU A 40 15.59 0.22 18.40
CA LEU A 40 15.39 1.67 18.28
C LEU A 40 16.51 2.29 17.46
N SER A 41 16.18 3.21 16.54
CA SER A 41 17.12 3.81 15.62
C SER A 41 16.68 5.21 15.19
N ASP A 42 17.64 6.05 14.80
CA ASP A 42 17.40 7.37 14.21
C ASP A 42 17.16 7.31 12.69
N HIS A 43 17.24 6.13 12.10
CA HIS A 43 17.08 5.94 10.66
C HIS A 43 16.37 4.63 10.33
N ILE A 44 15.84 4.51 9.12
CA ILE A 44 15.14 3.30 8.64
C ILE A 44 16.11 2.12 8.46
N SER A 45 15.59 0.91 8.59
CA SER A 45 16.35 -0.35 8.52
C SER A 45 17.03 -0.60 7.16
N ASN A 46 16.48 -0.03 6.08
CA ASN A 46 17.07 -0.13 4.73
C ASN A 46 16.52 0.97 3.81
N GLN A 47 17.35 1.48 2.89
CA GLN A 47 16.98 2.57 1.97
C GLN A 47 15.99 2.15 0.88
N LYS A 48 15.86 0.84 0.58
CA LYS A 48 14.89 0.35 -0.40
C LYS A 48 13.53 0.17 0.26
N VAL A 49 12.72 1.23 0.21
CA VAL A 49 11.34 1.25 0.71
C VAL A 49 10.43 0.56 -0.30
N MET A 50 9.59 -0.34 0.17
CA MET A 50 8.66 -1.14 -0.62
C MET A 50 7.21 -0.70 -0.44
N SER A 51 6.82 -0.34 0.80
CA SER A 51 5.46 0.08 1.12
C SER A 51 5.47 1.04 2.32
N ILE A 52 4.48 1.95 2.36
CA ILE A 52 4.26 2.88 3.46
C ILE A 52 2.78 2.86 3.80
N CYS A 53 2.46 2.83 5.10
CA CYS A 53 1.09 2.83 5.58
C CYS A 53 1.00 3.63 6.89
N GLU A 54 -0.09 4.38 7.08
CA GLU A 54 -0.42 5.02 8.35
C GLU A 54 -1.36 4.11 9.15
N ASP A 55 -1.08 3.89 10.44
CA ASP A 55 -1.96 3.14 11.32
C ASP A 55 -3.08 4.01 11.92
N LYS A 56 -3.95 3.40 12.73
CA LYS A 56 -5.09 4.09 13.37
C LYS A 56 -4.68 5.17 14.39
N TYR A 57 -3.42 5.16 14.83
CA TYR A 57 -2.88 6.13 15.77
C TYR A 57 -2.12 7.27 15.08
N GLY A 58 -2.01 7.23 13.75
CA GLY A 58 -1.26 8.21 12.96
C GLY A 58 0.25 7.92 12.91
N GLN A 59 0.69 6.73 13.36
CA GLN A 59 2.08 6.30 13.24
C GLN A 59 2.34 5.81 11.82
N ILE A 60 3.53 6.08 11.30
CA ILE A 60 3.91 5.72 9.94
C ILE A 60 4.68 4.41 9.95
N TRP A 61 4.17 3.43 9.25
CA TRP A 61 4.80 2.14 9.01
C TRP A 61 5.50 2.12 7.66
N ILE A 62 6.77 1.70 7.65
CA ILE A 62 7.63 1.70 6.47
C ILE A 62 8.21 0.30 6.29
N GLY A 63 7.73 -0.40 5.28
CA GLY A 63 8.26 -1.68 4.85
C GLY A 63 9.46 -1.51 3.94
N THR A 64 10.54 -2.19 4.25
CA THR A 64 11.77 -2.13 3.48
C THR A 64 12.21 -3.51 2.99
N PHE A 65 13.24 -3.54 2.15
CA PHE A 65 13.87 -4.80 1.72
C PHE A 65 14.54 -5.56 2.89
N ARG A 66 14.77 -4.91 4.05
CA ARG A 66 15.43 -5.50 5.22
C ARG A 66 14.84 -5.02 6.54
N GLY A 67 13.57 -5.30 6.76
CA GLY A 67 12.88 -5.00 8.01
C GLY A 67 11.68 -4.09 7.85
N LEU A 68 10.85 -4.11 8.88
CA LEU A 68 9.69 -3.26 9.06
C LEU A 68 10.03 -2.17 10.05
N ASN A 69 9.64 -0.94 9.77
CA ASN A 69 9.89 0.20 10.64
C ASN A 69 8.55 0.87 10.99
N LYS A 70 8.41 1.26 12.24
CA LYS A 70 7.35 2.12 12.74
C LYS A 70 7.96 3.44 13.19
N TYR A 71 7.55 4.55 12.63
CA TYR A 71 7.98 5.89 13.02
C TYR A 71 6.91 6.53 13.92
N ASP A 72 7.30 6.92 15.11
CA ASP A 72 6.41 7.49 16.14
C ASP A 72 6.44 9.02 16.18
N GLY A 73 7.17 9.67 15.26
CA GLY A 73 7.39 11.11 15.22
C GLY A 73 8.74 11.54 15.81
N ASN A 74 9.46 10.63 16.49
CA ASN A 74 10.76 10.90 17.13
C ASN A 74 11.83 9.92 16.65
N GLN A 75 11.55 8.61 16.69
CA GLN A 75 12.50 7.57 16.34
C GLN A 75 11.83 6.43 15.56
N TYR A 76 12.66 5.57 14.96
CA TYR A 76 12.22 4.37 14.28
C TYR A 76 12.28 3.16 15.20
N HIS A 77 11.18 2.46 15.31
CA HIS A 77 11.07 1.14 15.93
C HIS A 77 11.22 0.11 14.80
N GLN A 78 12.35 -0.58 14.76
CA GLN A 78 12.69 -1.53 13.70
C GLN A 78 12.35 -2.95 14.14
N TYR A 79 11.59 -3.67 13.33
CA TYR A 79 11.20 -5.06 13.55
C TYR A 79 11.85 -5.96 12.52
N TYR A 80 12.34 -7.08 13.00
CA TYR A 80 13.02 -8.08 12.15
C TYR A 80 12.42 -9.47 12.33
N CYS A 81 12.63 -10.32 11.30
CA CYS A 81 12.35 -11.74 11.40
C CYS A 81 13.27 -12.38 12.42
N VAL A 82 12.71 -13.15 13.30
CA VAL A 82 13.42 -14.00 14.27
C VAL A 82 12.85 -15.40 14.18
N ASP A 83 13.60 -16.39 14.70
CA ASP A 83 13.17 -17.79 14.76
C ASP A 83 12.06 -18.02 15.81
N ASP A 84 11.08 -17.12 15.80
CA ASP A 84 9.91 -17.15 16.69
C ASP A 84 8.63 -17.06 15.83
N SER A 85 7.64 -17.84 16.19
CA SER A 85 6.31 -17.83 15.54
C SER A 85 5.56 -16.50 15.71
N LEU A 86 5.98 -15.65 16.67
CA LEU A 86 5.40 -14.36 16.98
C LEU A 86 6.13 -13.18 16.28
N GLY A 87 7.18 -13.44 15.52
CA GLY A 87 7.90 -12.44 14.72
C GLY A 87 7.40 -12.35 13.28
N LEU A 88 7.99 -11.41 12.52
CA LEU A 88 7.76 -11.30 11.08
C LEU A 88 8.06 -12.64 10.37
N PRO A 89 7.31 -13.01 9.32
CA PRO A 89 7.62 -14.18 8.51
C PRO A 89 8.97 -14.08 7.79
N ASP A 90 9.36 -12.87 7.36
CA ASP A 90 10.63 -12.55 6.71
C ASP A 90 10.98 -11.07 6.86
N ASN A 91 12.24 -10.72 6.63
CA ASN A 91 12.71 -9.33 6.66
C ASN A 91 12.38 -8.55 5.38
N HIS A 92 12.15 -9.21 4.27
CA HIS A 92 11.79 -8.55 3.02
C HIS A 92 10.29 -8.27 3.01
N ILE A 93 9.94 -7.04 3.40
CA ILE A 93 8.56 -6.57 3.38
C ILE A 93 8.19 -6.24 1.94
N THR A 94 7.04 -6.72 1.50
CA THR A 94 6.51 -6.48 0.15
C THR A 94 5.35 -5.49 0.17
N ASP A 95 4.47 -5.58 1.17
CA ASP A 95 3.35 -4.67 1.33
C ASP A 95 2.94 -4.48 2.79
N ILE A 96 2.34 -3.34 3.09
CA ILE A 96 1.71 -3.02 4.38
C ILE A 96 0.33 -2.47 4.08
N TYR A 97 -0.67 -2.96 4.78
CA TYR A 97 -2.05 -2.57 4.56
C TYR A 97 -2.81 -2.40 5.87
N ARG A 98 -3.52 -1.27 6.03
CA ARG A 98 -4.48 -1.07 7.12
C ARG A 98 -5.87 -1.32 6.57
N ASP A 99 -6.55 -2.33 7.10
CA ASP A 99 -7.89 -2.68 6.67
C ASP A 99 -8.98 -1.77 7.31
N SER A 100 -10.22 -1.93 6.86
CA SER A 100 -11.38 -1.17 7.34
C SER A 100 -11.69 -1.39 8.83
N HIS A 101 -11.20 -2.48 9.42
CA HIS A 101 -11.28 -2.77 10.86
C HIS A 101 -10.09 -2.20 11.65
N ASN A 102 -9.24 -1.37 10.99
CA ASN A 102 -8.02 -0.80 11.55
C ASN A 102 -6.96 -1.83 12.00
N ARG A 103 -6.97 -3.04 11.42
CA ARG A 103 -5.93 -4.04 11.59
C ARG A 103 -4.79 -3.74 10.63
N LEU A 104 -3.55 -3.90 11.10
CA LEU A 104 -2.35 -3.68 10.27
C LEU A 104 -1.80 -5.02 9.79
N TRP A 105 -1.85 -5.21 8.50
CA TRP A 105 -1.33 -6.37 7.80
C TRP A 105 0.06 -6.09 7.25
N VAL A 106 0.95 -7.08 7.34
CA VAL A 106 2.32 -7.00 6.81
C VAL A 106 2.57 -8.22 5.94
N ALA A 107 2.80 -7.99 4.66
CA ALA A 107 3.19 -9.01 3.68
C ALA A 107 4.70 -9.07 3.51
N THR A 108 5.21 -10.27 3.31
CA THR A 108 6.63 -10.56 3.09
C THR A 108 6.81 -11.57 1.97
N VAL A 109 8.05 -11.81 1.56
CA VAL A 109 8.37 -12.87 0.57
C VAL A 109 8.13 -14.29 1.11
N TYR A 110 7.92 -14.47 2.42
CA TYR A 110 7.67 -15.78 3.05
C TYR A 110 6.36 -15.86 3.82
N GLY A 111 5.41 -14.97 3.55
CA GLY A 111 4.08 -15.03 4.15
C GLY A 111 3.53 -13.68 4.52
N VAL A 112 2.44 -13.70 5.26
CA VAL A 112 1.73 -12.52 5.74
C VAL A 112 1.43 -12.69 7.22
N CYS A 113 1.42 -11.58 7.95
CA CYS A 113 1.09 -11.54 9.37
C CYS A 113 0.24 -10.32 9.70
N LEU A 114 -0.40 -10.39 10.86
CA LEU A 114 -1.18 -9.33 11.47
C LEU A 114 -0.43 -8.79 12.69
N TYR A 115 -0.15 -7.48 12.69
CA TYR A 115 0.45 -6.80 13.83
C TYR A 115 -0.51 -6.78 15.04
N GLN A 116 -0.02 -7.12 16.21
CA GLN A 116 -0.74 -7.11 17.46
C GLN A 116 -0.31 -5.92 18.34
N ALA A 117 -1.24 -5.37 19.13
CA ALA A 117 -0.97 -4.22 19.99
C ALA A 117 0.17 -4.44 21.01
N ASN A 118 0.50 -5.71 21.29
CA ASN A 118 1.62 -6.10 22.18
C ASN A 118 2.98 -6.18 21.46
N GLY A 119 3.07 -5.73 20.19
CA GLY A 119 4.30 -5.77 19.42
C GLY A 119 4.58 -7.09 18.69
N ASN A 120 3.75 -8.09 18.87
CA ASN A 120 3.88 -9.38 18.20
C ASN A 120 3.23 -9.37 16.82
N PHE A 121 3.55 -10.39 16.01
CA PHE A 121 3.00 -10.61 14.69
C PHE A 121 2.34 -11.99 14.63
N ASN A 122 1.02 -11.99 14.46
CA ASN A 122 0.27 -13.24 14.27
C ASN A 122 0.38 -13.68 12.80
N ARG A 123 1.16 -14.74 12.54
CA ARG A 123 1.37 -15.26 11.19
C ARG A 123 0.12 -15.98 10.68
N VAL A 124 -0.25 -15.72 9.41
CA VAL A 124 -1.34 -16.42 8.73
C VAL A 124 -0.81 -17.71 8.11
N SER A 125 -1.53 -18.80 8.32
CA SER A 125 -1.22 -20.08 7.65
C SER A 125 -1.62 -20.01 6.19
N ILE A 126 -0.70 -20.25 5.26
CA ILE A 126 -0.95 -20.22 3.82
C ILE A 126 -1.00 -21.64 3.28
N ASN A 127 -2.17 -22.05 2.80
CA ASN A 127 -2.39 -23.34 2.18
C ASN A 127 -1.96 -23.31 0.71
N GLY A 128 -0.64 -23.31 0.46
CA GLY A 128 -0.07 -23.26 -0.89
C GLY A 128 1.45 -23.30 -0.87
N SER A 129 2.04 -23.56 -2.03
CA SER A 129 3.50 -23.62 -2.20
C SER A 129 4.12 -22.22 -2.34
N ASN A 130 3.39 -21.27 -2.90
CA ASN A 130 3.88 -19.90 -3.08
C ASN A 130 3.44 -19.02 -1.92
N LYS A 131 4.39 -18.62 -1.09
CA LYS A 131 4.19 -17.77 0.08
C LYS A 131 4.67 -16.33 -0.13
N ASN A 132 5.22 -16.01 -1.30
CA ASN A 132 5.63 -14.65 -1.63
C ASN A 132 4.39 -13.80 -1.91
N ILE A 133 3.95 -13.03 -0.92
CA ILE A 133 2.79 -12.15 -1.05
C ILE A 133 3.27 -10.81 -1.61
N GLU A 134 2.77 -10.45 -2.78
CA GLU A 134 3.12 -9.20 -3.47
C GLU A 134 2.22 -8.03 -3.04
N LYS A 135 0.93 -8.32 -2.75
CA LYS A 135 -0.06 -7.29 -2.45
C LYS A 135 -1.14 -7.79 -1.51
N ILE A 136 -1.62 -6.90 -0.65
CA ILE A 136 -2.78 -7.09 0.22
C ILE A 136 -3.91 -6.21 -0.30
N LEU A 137 -5.11 -6.74 -0.37
CA LEU A 137 -6.30 -6.06 -0.89
C LEU A 137 -7.49 -6.32 0.03
N GLU A 138 -8.39 -5.36 0.07
CA GLU A 138 -9.66 -5.48 0.77
C GLU A 138 -10.79 -5.05 -0.15
N ASP A 139 -11.86 -5.84 -0.20
CA ASP A 139 -13.06 -5.46 -0.93
C ASP A 139 -14.06 -4.69 -0.05
N LYS A 140 -15.19 -4.29 -0.63
CA LYS A 140 -16.22 -3.52 0.08
C LYS A 140 -16.92 -4.28 1.21
N GLU A 141 -16.84 -5.61 1.19
CA GLU A 141 -17.38 -6.48 2.24
C GLU A 141 -16.38 -6.72 3.38
N GLY A 142 -15.18 -6.11 3.30
CA GLY A 142 -14.11 -6.27 4.28
C GLY A 142 -13.36 -7.59 4.16
N ARG A 143 -13.52 -8.32 3.02
CA ARG A 143 -12.78 -9.56 2.77
C ARG A 143 -11.35 -9.22 2.35
N ILE A 144 -10.40 -9.86 3.00
CA ILE A 144 -8.97 -9.65 2.75
C ILE A 144 -8.47 -10.68 1.74
N PHE A 145 -7.74 -10.20 0.75
CA PHE A 145 -7.10 -11.01 -0.28
C PHE A 145 -5.59 -10.80 -0.28
N PHE A 146 -4.86 -11.87 -0.53
CA PHE A 146 -3.41 -11.87 -0.69
C PHE A 146 -3.07 -12.30 -2.11
N LEU A 147 -2.39 -11.43 -2.84
CA LEU A 147 -1.93 -11.69 -4.19
C LEU A 147 -0.48 -12.14 -4.18
N THR A 148 -0.19 -13.27 -4.83
CA THR A 148 1.17 -13.67 -5.20
C THR A 148 1.41 -13.38 -6.68
N MET A 149 2.59 -13.73 -7.20
CA MET A 149 2.88 -13.58 -8.63
C MET A 149 1.88 -14.33 -9.54
N THR A 150 1.27 -15.43 -9.07
CA THR A 150 0.42 -16.29 -9.89
C THR A 150 -0.95 -16.59 -9.30
N ASP A 151 -1.12 -16.44 -8.01
CA ASP A 151 -2.27 -16.95 -7.28
C ASP A 151 -2.90 -15.88 -6.40
N LEU A 152 -4.20 -16.00 -6.19
CA LEU A 152 -4.97 -15.17 -5.27
C LEU A 152 -5.48 -16.04 -4.13
N TYR A 153 -5.23 -15.59 -2.92
CA TYR A 153 -5.73 -16.19 -1.68
C TYR A 153 -6.77 -15.27 -1.04
N GLN A 154 -7.74 -15.85 -0.38
CA GLN A 154 -8.65 -15.13 0.50
C GLN A 154 -8.38 -15.54 1.95
N TYR A 155 -8.31 -14.56 2.84
CA TYR A 155 -8.18 -14.80 4.27
C TYR A 155 -9.48 -15.35 4.87
N ASP A 156 -9.35 -16.39 5.69
CA ASP A 156 -10.41 -16.92 6.54
C ASP A 156 -10.06 -16.60 8.01
N GLU A 157 -10.82 -15.70 8.58
CA GLU A 157 -10.60 -15.21 9.95
C GLU A 157 -10.84 -16.29 11.00
N ASN A 158 -11.80 -17.21 10.77
CA ASN A 158 -12.15 -18.25 11.73
C ASN A 158 -11.00 -19.24 11.95
N THR A 159 -10.24 -19.50 10.91
CA THR A 159 -9.14 -20.50 10.93
C THR A 159 -7.77 -19.86 10.92
N ASN A 160 -7.67 -18.53 10.78
CA ASN A 160 -6.43 -17.80 10.56
C ASN A 160 -5.61 -18.37 9.40
N THR A 161 -6.28 -18.69 8.29
CA THR A 161 -5.65 -19.28 7.11
C THR A 161 -5.93 -18.47 5.85
N ALA A 162 -5.00 -18.53 4.90
CA ALA A 162 -5.18 -18.02 3.54
C ALA A 162 -5.50 -19.19 2.60
N ILE A 163 -6.70 -19.16 2.02
CA ILE A 163 -7.22 -20.20 1.14
C ILE A 163 -7.11 -19.75 -0.29
N ILE A 164 -6.53 -20.59 -1.16
CA ILE A 164 -6.40 -20.30 -2.59
C ILE A 164 -7.77 -20.21 -3.25
N LYS A 165 -8.03 -19.13 -3.98
CA LYS A 165 -9.28 -18.88 -4.71
C LYS A 165 -9.11 -18.89 -6.21
N LEU A 166 -7.98 -18.33 -6.70
CA LEU A 166 -7.61 -18.38 -8.11
C LEU A 166 -6.16 -18.82 -8.22
N SER A 167 -5.90 -19.73 -9.14
CA SER A 167 -4.55 -20.19 -9.46
C SER A 167 -4.22 -19.91 -10.91
N LYS A 168 -2.93 -19.71 -11.20
CA LYS A 168 -2.42 -19.51 -12.56
C LYS A 168 -3.17 -18.39 -13.29
N MET A 169 -3.44 -17.28 -12.57
CA MET A 169 -4.16 -16.13 -13.13
C MET A 169 -3.43 -15.49 -14.30
N VAL A 170 -2.16 -15.80 -14.45
CA VAL A 170 -1.30 -15.29 -15.52
C VAL A 170 -0.89 -16.42 -16.45
N GLU A 171 -0.68 -16.06 -17.72
CA GLU A 171 -0.20 -16.95 -18.74
C GLU A 171 1.27 -17.37 -18.48
N LYS A 172 1.71 -18.43 -19.14
CA LYS A 172 3.08 -18.90 -19.00
C LYS A 172 4.07 -17.77 -19.33
N ASN A 173 5.04 -17.55 -18.46
CA ASN A 173 6.04 -16.46 -18.51
C ASN A 173 5.44 -15.03 -18.31
N CYS A 174 4.27 -14.91 -17.74
CA CYS A 174 3.67 -13.64 -17.34
C CYS A 174 3.64 -13.56 -15.82
N TYR A 175 3.80 -12.37 -15.30
CA TYR A 175 3.74 -12.09 -13.87
C TYR A 175 2.72 -10.99 -13.62
N ASN A 176 2.15 -10.97 -12.41
CA ASN A 176 1.35 -9.85 -11.98
C ASN A 176 2.28 -8.69 -11.65
N TYR A 177 2.04 -7.52 -12.19
CA TYR A 177 2.79 -6.32 -11.85
C TYR A 177 2.10 -5.51 -10.76
N SER A 178 0.75 -5.52 -10.73
CA SER A 178 -0.01 -4.79 -9.72
C SER A 178 -1.47 -5.25 -9.69
N CYS A 179 -2.13 -4.96 -8.57
CA CYS A 179 -3.55 -5.24 -8.39
C CYS A 179 -4.22 -4.11 -7.60
N HIS A 180 -5.46 -3.79 -7.99
CA HIS A 180 -6.27 -2.75 -7.34
C HIS A 180 -7.74 -3.19 -7.31
N ILE A 181 -8.50 -2.74 -6.32
CA ILE A 181 -9.96 -2.88 -6.32
C ILE A 181 -10.58 -1.51 -6.57
N ASP A 182 -11.47 -1.42 -7.54
CA ASP A 182 -12.10 -0.17 -7.92
C ASP A 182 -13.34 0.15 -7.07
N ARG A 183 -13.92 1.35 -7.31
CA ARG A 183 -15.13 1.80 -6.61
C ARG A 183 -16.39 0.97 -6.89
N LYS A 184 -16.37 0.08 -7.87
CA LYS A 184 -17.45 -0.87 -8.20
C LYS A 184 -17.17 -2.27 -7.69
N ASP A 185 -16.14 -2.42 -6.86
CA ASP A 185 -15.74 -3.70 -6.29
C ASP A 185 -15.28 -4.72 -7.33
N VAL A 186 -14.57 -4.21 -8.35
CA VAL A 186 -13.89 -5.03 -9.35
C VAL A 186 -12.39 -5.03 -9.05
N MET A 187 -11.83 -6.23 -8.94
CA MET A 187 -10.40 -6.44 -8.77
C MET A 187 -9.72 -6.40 -10.15
N TRP A 188 -8.85 -5.42 -10.34
CA TRP A 188 -8.09 -5.21 -11.56
C TRP A 188 -6.67 -5.74 -11.41
N ILE A 189 -6.32 -6.72 -12.20
CA ILE A 189 -4.98 -7.33 -12.22
C ILE A 189 -4.28 -6.90 -13.50
N VAL A 190 -3.16 -6.20 -13.34
CA VAL A 190 -2.30 -5.79 -14.46
C VAL A 190 -1.18 -6.80 -14.61
N THR A 191 -1.12 -7.45 -15.76
CA THR A 191 -0.08 -8.43 -16.11
C THR A 191 0.82 -7.91 -17.21
N SER A 192 1.84 -8.67 -17.60
CA SER A 192 2.73 -8.32 -18.71
C SER A 192 2.00 -8.05 -20.04
N TYR A 193 0.81 -8.61 -20.23
CA TYR A 193 0.12 -8.59 -21.54
C TYR A 193 -1.30 -8.06 -21.46
N SER A 194 -1.91 -8.01 -20.28
CA SER A 194 -3.33 -7.65 -20.17
C SER A 194 -3.69 -7.00 -18.86
N VAL A 195 -4.77 -6.22 -18.89
CA VAL A 195 -5.54 -5.83 -17.71
C VAL A 195 -6.74 -6.75 -17.63
N LYS A 196 -6.88 -7.43 -16.49
CA LYS A 196 -7.98 -8.35 -16.19
C LYS A 196 -8.82 -7.81 -15.06
N GLY A 197 -10.14 -7.75 -15.24
CA GLY A 197 -11.09 -7.36 -14.19
C GLY A 197 -11.87 -8.58 -13.69
N TYR A 198 -11.81 -8.82 -12.39
CA TYR A 198 -12.55 -9.87 -11.71
C TYR A 198 -13.57 -9.25 -10.76
N ARG A 199 -14.80 -9.72 -10.77
CA ARG A 199 -15.78 -9.35 -9.76
C ARG A 199 -15.34 -9.96 -8.42
N THR A 200 -15.23 -9.16 -7.36
CA THR A 200 -14.74 -9.67 -6.06
C THR A 200 -15.67 -10.68 -5.43
N GLN A 201 -16.98 -10.55 -5.64
CA GLN A 201 -18.01 -11.40 -5.05
C GLN A 201 -17.89 -12.89 -5.41
N ASP A 202 -17.60 -13.20 -6.67
CA ASP A 202 -17.54 -14.58 -7.20
C ASP A 202 -16.21 -14.89 -7.91
N LEU A 203 -15.31 -13.93 -7.94
CA LEU A 203 -14.02 -13.98 -8.62
C LEU A 203 -14.11 -14.35 -10.10
N LYS A 204 -15.24 -14.04 -10.73
CA LYS A 204 -15.45 -14.26 -12.15
C LYS A 204 -14.74 -13.20 -12.98
N LEU A 205 -13.97 -13.64 -13.98
CA LEU A 205 -13.39 -12.75 -14.99
C LEU A 205 -14.51 -12.10 -15.81
N ILE A 206 -14.60 -10.77 -15.77
CA ILE A 206 -15.64 -10.00 -16.45
C ILE A 206 -15.11 -9.18 -17.62
N VAL A 207 -13.80 -8.91 -17.65
CA VAL A 207 -13.15 -8.18 -18.73
C VAL A 207 -11.68 -8.56 -18.81
N GLN A 208 -11.15 -8.60 -20.04
CA GLN A 208 -9.73 -8.71 -20.31
C GLN A 208 -9.40 -7.82 -21.51
N CYS A 209 -8.46 -6.90 -21.32
CA CYS A 209 -7.99 -5.99 -22.36
C CYS A 209 -6.49 -6.13 -22.53
N PRO A 210 -5.94 -6.19 -23.75
CA PRO A 210 -4.50 -6.20 -23.95
C PRO A 210 -3.88 -4.86 -23.53
N VAL A 211 -2.68 -4.89 -22.98
CA VAL A 211 -1.86 -3.70 -22.76
C VAL A 211 -1.00 -3.42 -23.99
N GLN A 212 -0.71 -2.14 -24.26
CA GLN A 212 0.09 -1.74 -25.43
C GLN A 212 1.59 -1.69 -25.16
N SER A 213 2.00 -1.80 -23.88
CA SER A 213 3.40 -1.80 -23.46
C SER A 213 3.58 -2.76 -22.30
N HIS A 214 4.83 -3.19 -22.06
CA HIS A 214 5.12 -4.01 -20.89
C HIS A 214 4.96 -3.16 -19.62
N PRO A 215 3.95 -3.44 -18.77
CA PRO A 215 3.73 -2.72 -17.53
C PRO A 215 4.89 -2.89 -16.56
N ILE A 216 5.23 -1.81 -15.85
CA ILE A 216 6.22 -1.78 -14.78
C ILE A 216 5.51 -1.55 -13.45
N ALA A 217 4.53 -0.64 -13.43
CA ALA A 217 3.74 -0.33 -12.26
C ALA A 217 2.36 0.18 -12.66
N SER A 218 1.40 0.12 -11.76
CA SER A 218 0.12 0.81 -11.93
C SER A 218 -0.38 1.38 -10.61
N PHE A 219 -1.28 2.36 -10.70
CA PHE A 219 -2.01 2.90 -9.56
C PHE A 219 -3.44 3.26 -9.99
N LEU A 220 -4.35 3.16 -9.06
CA LEU A 220 -5.76 3.51 -9.25
C LEU A 220 -6.03 4.88 -8.62
N LEU A 221 -6.50 5.84 -9.43
CA LEU A 221 -6.88 7.17 -8.99
C LEU A 221 -8.41 7.32 -9.02
N ASP A 222 -8.97 8.04 -8.05
CA ASP A 222 -10.40 8.32 -7.93
C ASP A 222 -11.31 7.08 -8.03
N GLY A 223 -10.76 5.91 -7.70
CA GLY A 223 -11.45 4.63 -7.69
C GLY A 223 -11.91 4.12 -9.07
N HIS A 224 -11.49 4.74 -10.18
CA HIS A 224 -11.87 4.29 -11.54
C HIS A 224 -10.83 4.57 -12.63
N GLN A 225 -9.82 5.38 -12.37
CA GLN A 225 -8.77 5.69 -13.33
C GLN A 225 -7.53 4.85 -13.04
N LEU A 226 -7.30 3.81 -13.82
CA LEU A 226 -6.14 2.93 -13.69
C LEU A 226 -5.02 3.43 -14.61
N TYR A 227 -4.01 4.03 -14.00
CA TYR A 227 -2.79 4.45 -14.68
C TYR A 227 -1.79 3.31 -14.69
N ILE A 228 -1.27 3.00 -15.85
CA ILE A 228 -0.33 1.91 -16.08
C ILE A 228 0.93 2.48 -16.73
N SER A 229 2.03 2.46 -16.01
CA SER A 229 3.34 2.85 -16.52
C SER A 229 4.06 1.66 -17.14
N GLY A 230 4.77 1.89 -18.22
CA GLY A 230 5.56 0.89 -18.92
C GLY A 230 6.72 1.51 -19.68
N TYR A 231 7.49 0.71 -20.40
CA TYR A 231 8.65 1.20 -21.17
C TYR A 231 8.30 2.24 -22.23
N ASN A 232 7.08 2.19 -22.78
CA ASN A 232 6.62 3.12 -23.81
C ASN A 232 5.83 4.30 -23.23
N GLY A 233 5.86 4.47 -21.91
CA GLY A 233 5.20 5.56 -21.21
C GLY A 233 4.03 5.13 -20.35
N MET A 234 3.12 6.07 -20.10
CA MET A 234 1.96 5.87 -19.24
C MET A 234 0.69 5.74 -20.07
N GLN A 235 -0.13 4.77 -19.74
CA GLN A 235 -1.45 4.53 -20.32
C GLN A 235 -2.51 4.74 -19.25
N LEU A 236 -3.67 5.25 -19.64
CA LEU A 236 -4.84 5.38 -18.79
C LEU A 236 -5.89 4.37 -19.25
N PHE A 237 -6.37 3.55 -18.33
CA PHE A 237 -7.52 2.69 -18.51
C PHE A 237 -8.63 3.13 -17.56
N ASP A 238 -9.77 3.49 -18.12
CA ASP A 238 -10.96 3.86 -17.34
C ASP A 238 -11.74 2.57 -17.01
N THR A 239 -11.82 2.23 -15.72
CA THR A 239 -12.44 0.98 -15.26
C THR A 239 -13.96 1.02 -15.35
N ASP A 240 -14.57 2.21 -15.31
CA ASP A 240 -16.02 2.39 -15.43
C ASP A 240 -16.51 2.13 -16.86
N THR A 241 -15.82 2.69 -17.85
CA THR A 241 -16.14 2.54 -19.26
C THR A 241 -15.45 1.35 -19.91
N ARG A 242 -14.43 0.79 -19.23
CA ARG A 242 -13.57 -0.31 -19.72
C ARG A 242 -12.85 0.04 -21.02
N LYS A 243 -12.44 1.30 -21.16
CA LYS A 243 -11.77 1.82 -22.35
C LYS A 243 -10.41 2.42 -22.01
N TRP A 244 -9.53 2.34 -22.99
CA TRP A 244 -8.26 3.06 -22.94
C TRP A 244 -8.49 4.53 -23.25
N GLY A 245 -7.89 5.42 -22.45
CA GLY A 245 -7.89 6.87 -22.70
C GLY A 245 -7.02 7.19 -23.93
N GLY A 246 -7.52 8.06 -24.80
CA GLY A 246 -6.91 8.38 -26.10
C GLY A 246 -5.67 9.30 -26.05
N SER A 247 -5.04 9.54 -24.91
CA SER A 247 -3.87 10.40 -24.79
C SER A 247 -2.77 9.69 -24.02
N SER A 248 -1.77 9.17 -24.74
CA SER A 248 -0.48 8.90 -24.11
C SER A 248 0.03 10.22 -23.55
N CYS A 249 0.21 10.32 -22.22
CA CYS A 249 0.78 11.50 -21.60
C CYS A 249 2.15 11.78 -22.24
N SER A 250 2.33 12.97 -22.82
CA SER A 250 3.52 13.38 -23.58
C SER A 250 4.82 13.34 -22.76
N ILE A 251 4.75 13.20 -21.44
CA ILE A 251 5.89 12.96 -20.54
C ILE A 251 6.63 11.66 -20.90
N ALA A 252 5.94 10.68 -21.46
CA ALA A 252 6.50 9.39 -21.86
C ALA A 252 7.47 9.42 -23.04
N ARG A 253 7.48 10.48 -23.84
CA ARG A 253 8.42 10.60 -24.96
C ARG A 253 9.85 10.99 -24.53
N LEU A 254 10.04 11.40 -23.29
CA LEU A 254 11.37 11.79 -22.76
C LEU A 254 12.16 10.62 -22.16
N ALA A 255 11.53 9.46 -21.93
CA ALA A 255 12.13 8.32 -21.27
C ALA A 255 12.36 7.11 -22.20
N ASN A 256 12.77 7.32 -23.45
CA ASN A 256 13.18 6.22 -24.30
C ASN A 256 14.69 5.94 -24.09
N PRO A 257 15.08 4.86 -23.37
CA PRO A 257 16.48 4.54 -23.08
C PRO A 257 17.31 4.16 -24.31
N GLN A 258 16.67 3.92 -25.47
CA GLN A 258 17.37 3.50 -26.71
C GLN A 258 17.93 4.66 -27.53
N ARG A 259 17.79 5.93 -27.10
CA ARG A 259 18.51 7.04 -27.67
C ARG A 259 19.68 7.48 -26.80
N HIS A 260 20.59 6.56 -26.47
CA HIS A 260 21.96 6.90 -26.11
C HIS A 260 22.73 7.25 -27.39
N GLY A 261 22.53 8.46 -27.85
CA GLY A 261 23.25 9.04 -28.97
C GLY A 261 22.74 10.45 -29.17
N GLN A 262 23.48 11.42 -28.64
CA GLN A 262 23.30 12.85 -28.87
C GLN A 262 22.16 13.54 -28.10
N LEU A 263 22.38 13.80 -26.80
CA LEU A 263 21.79 14.95 -26.12
C LEU A 263 22.59 16.20 -26.53
N HIS A 264 22.06 16.95 -27.50
CA HIS A 264 22.60 18.27 -27.85
C HIS A 264 22.33 19.23 -26.67
N PRO A 265 23.31 20.04 -26.21
CA PRO A 265 23.19 20.92 -25.03
C PRO A 265 22.21 22.08 -25.16
N SER A 266 21.47 22.19 -26.27
CA SER A 266 20.61 23.34 -26.59
C SER A 266 19.22 23.34 -25.95
N VAL A 267 18.84 22.32 -25.17
CA VAL A 267 17.46 22.19 -24.61
C VAL A 267 17.28 22.95 -23.28
N TRP A 268 18.33 23.50 -22.70
CA TRP A 268 18.27 24.24 -21.42
C TRP A 268 18.39 25.75 -21.53
N ARG A 269 17.93 26.38 -22.60
CA ARG A 269 17.76 27.84 -22.59
C ARG A 269 16.45 28.21 -21.89
N LYS A 270 16.57 28.69 -20.66
CA LYS A 270 15.51 29.44 -19.96
C LYS A 270 15.03 30.58 -20.87
N ARG A 271 13.74 30.62 -21.19
CA ARG A 271 13.10 31.84 -21.68
C ARG A 271 13.14 32.86 -20.55
N GLN A 272 13.89 33.91 -20.70
CA GLN A 272 13.73 35.14 -19.91
C GLN A 272 12.47 35.83 -20.38
N PRO A 273 11.67 36.43 -19.47
CA PRO A 273 10.56 37.26 -19.89
C PRO A 273 11.10 38.53 -20.52
N SER A 274 10.58 38.89 -21.69
CA SER A 274 10.81 40.18 -22.34
C SER A 274 10.15 41.29 -21.52
N ALA A 275 10.93 42.38 -21.36
CA ALA A 275 10.53 43.65 -20.74
C ALA A 275 9.32 44.28 -21.44
#